data_a974781eb8f139913cf3557a87260742
#
_entry.id   a974781eb8f139913cf3557a87260742
#
_cell.length_a   1.000
_cell.length_b   1.000
_cell.length_c   1.000
_cell.angle_alpha   90.00
_cell.angle_beta   90.00
_cell.angle_gamma   90.00
#
_symmetry.space_group_name_H-M   'P 1'
#
loop_
_entity.id
_entity.type
_entity.pdbx_description
1 polymer ?
#
loop_
_entity_poly.entity_id
_entity_poly.type
_entity_poly.pdbx_seq_one_letter_code
_entity_poly.pdbx_strand_id
1 'polypeptide(L)'
;SERMCRHFYEDFGLETRVARYHNVYGTLGTFDGGREKAPAAICRKVAEAKINNKKNIDIWGDGKQTRSFLFIDDCIEGTIKLFNSNCREPLNIGSDEQVSINELVDITEKIASIKLKRNYQLDKPKGVRGRSSNNEKMIKNLKWNYSFKLEDGIKITFEWIYKELKESNSSTKKFQKSY
;
A
#
# COMPACT_ATOMS: atom_id res chain seq x y z
N SER A 1 4.53 17.03 15.91
CA SER A 1 5.76 16.89 15.10
C SER A 1 5.88 17.97 14.02
N GLU A 2 4.88 18.26 13.15
CA GLU A 2 4.98 19.31 12.11
C GLU A 2 5.28 20.70 12.68
N ARG A 3 4.62 21.09 13.79
CA ARG A 3 4.92 22.37 14.49
C ARG A 3 6.37 22.41 15.01
N MET A 4 6.89 21.30 15.51
CA MET A 4 8.28 21.21 15.95
C MET A 4 9.27 21.47 14.82
N CYS A 5 9.04 20.86 13.65
CA CYS A 5 9.86 21.11 12.45
C CYS A 5 9.91 22.61 12.12
N ARG A 6 8.76 23.29 12.18
CA ARG A 6 8.67 24.73 11.96
C ARG A 6 9.44 25.52 13.01
N HIS A 7 9.26 25.24 14.31
CA HIS A 7 9.97 25.94 15.39
C HIS A 7 11.48 25.73 15.31
N PHE A 8 11.95 24.51 15.02
CA PHE A 8 13.39 24.27 14.86
C PHE A 8 13.98 25.08 13.71
N TYR A 9 13.22 25.30 12.64
CA TYR A 9 13.66 26.19 11.59
C TYR A 9 13.69 27.67 12.04
N GLU A 10 12.61 28.15 12.66
CA GLU A 10 12.47 29.54 13.11
C GLU A 10 13.51 29.91 14.18
N ASP A 11 13.76 29.02 15.14
CA ASP A 11 14.61 29.28 16.30
C ASP A 11 16.09 28.98 16.05
N PHE A 12 16.41 27.97 15.23
CA PHE A 12 17.77 27.45 15.05
C PHE A 12 18.25 27.42 13.59
N GLY A 13 17.43 27.83 12.63
CA GLY A 13 17.78 27.76 11.22
C GLY A 13 17.90 26.35 10.64
N LEU A 14 17.38 25.31 11.38
CA LEU A 14 17.44 23.93 10.93
C LEU A 14 16.51 23.70 9.73
N GLU A 15 17.08 23.39 8.58
CA GLU A 15 16.29 23.07 7.38
C GLU A 15 15.52 21.77 7.54
N THR A 16 14.21 21.88 7.62
CA THR A 16 13.30 20.73 7.78
C THR A 16 12.35 20.59 6.59
N ARG A 17 11.89 19.35 6.34
CA ARG A 17 10.88 19.02 5.34
C ARG A 17 9.83 18.12 5.97
N VAL A 18 8.56 18.31 5.62
CA VAL A 18 7.44 17.54 6.20
C VAL A 18 6.69 16.83 5.09
N ALA A 19 6.82 15.51 5.06
CA ALA A 19 6.06 14.63 4.18
C ALA A 19 4.87 14.01 4.91
N ARG A 20 3.68 14.09 4.32
CA ARG A 20 2.47 13.38 4.76
C ARG A 20 2.20 12.23 3.82
N TYR A 21 2.63 11.05 4.17
CA TYR A 21 2.46 9.86 3.35
C TYR A 21 1.03 9.33 3.36
N HIS A 22 0.52 8.97 2.18
CA HIS A 22 -0.82 8.40 2.00
C HIS A 22 -0.76 6.94 1.55
N ASN A 23 -1.10 6.00 2.48
CA ASN A 23 -1.29 4.57 2.20
C ASN A 23 -0.21 3.97 1.30
N VAL A 24 1.05 4.10 1.69
CA VAL A 24 2.18 3.53 0.95
C VAL A 24 2.14 1.99 1.02
N TYR A 25 2.41 1.33 -0.10
CA TYR A 25 2.50 -0.11 -0.22
C TYR A 25 3.61 -0.50 -1.21
N GLY A 26 4.03 -1.75 -1.19
CA GLY A 26 5.05 -2.27 -2.11
C GLY A 26 5.76 -3.49 -1.55
N THR A 27 6.87 -3.85 -2.20
CA THR A 27 7.75 -4.94 -1.76
C THR A 27 8.43 -4.62 -0.44
N LEU A 28 8.91 -5.65 0.27
CA LEU A 28 9.63 -5.57 1.55
C LEU A 28 8.82 -4.97 2.70
N GLY A 29 7.55 -4.64 2.48
CA GLY A 29 6.63 -4.18 3.51
C GLY A 29 5.98 -5.34 4.27
N THR A 30 5.40 -5.04 5.44
CA THR A 30 4.62 -6.03 6.20
C THR A 30 3.39 -6.45 5.40
N PHE A 31 3.22 -7.74 5.15
CA PHE A 31 2.06 -8.32 4.47
C PHE A 31 1.26 -9.29 5.33
N ASP A 32 1.71 -9.58 6.55
CA ASP A 32 1.05 -10.43 7.54
C ASP A 32 1.18 -9.87 8.96
N GLY A 33 0.42 -10.44 9.93
CA GLY A 33 0.50 -10.08 11.35
C GLY A 33 -0.43 -8.93 11.78
N GLY A 34 -1.37 -8.48 10.94
CA GLY A 34 -2.45 -7.54 11.28
C GLY A 34 -2.04 -6.05 11.24
N ARG A 35 -0.83 -5.74 10.77
CA ARG A 35 -0.34 -4.36 10.58
C ARG A 35 -0.26 -3.96 9.11
N GLU A 36 -0.48 -4.90 8.21
CA GLU A 36 -0.41 -4.71 6.77
C GLU A 36 -1.50 -3.76 6.25
N LYS A 37 -1.16 -3.01 5.21
CA LYS A 37 -2.13 -2.20 4.47
C LYS A 37 -2.97 -3.07 3.53
N ALA A 38 -4.14 -2.54 3.12
CA ALA A 38 -5.08 -3.29 2.28
C ALA A 38 -4.46 -3.91 1.02
N PRO A 39 -3.59 -3.24 0.24
CA PRO A 39 -2.94 -3.86 -0.91
C PRO A 39 -2.16 -5.12 -0.55
N ALA A 40 -1.30 -5.06 0.47
CA ALA A 40 -0.51 -6.19 0.91
C ALA A 40 -1.39 -7.32 1.47
N ALA A 41 -2.40 -6.99 2.29
CA ALA A 41 -3.37 -7.96 2.82
C ALA A 41 -4.15 -8.68 1.71
N ILE A 42 -4.61 -7.96 0.69
CA ILE A 42 -5.35 -8.55 -0.44
C ILE A 42 -4.41 -9.42 -1.28
N CYS A 43 -3.20 -8.94 -1.62
CA CYS A 43 -2.20 -9.72 -2.34
C CYS A 43 -1.89 -11.04 -1.60
N ARG A 44 -1.68 -10.99 -0.27
CA ARG A 44 -1.46 -12.20 0.53
C ARG A 44 -2.64 -13.16 0.48
N LYS A 45 -3.87 -12.67 0.74
CA LYS A 45 -5.06 -13.52 0.74
C LYS A 45 -5.30 -14.20 -0.61
N VAL A 46 -5.10 -13.49 -1.71
CA VAL A 46 -5.24 -14.04 -3.07
C VAL A 46 -4.11 -15.03 -3.38
N ALA A 47 -2.88 -14.73 -2.96
CA ALA A 47 -1.74 -15.64 -3.10
C ALA A 47 -1.94 -16.95 -2.32
N GLU A 48 -2.37 -16.87 -1.05
CA GLU A 48 -2.73 -18.03 -0.23
C GLU A 48 -3.87 -18.85 -0.85
N ALA A 49 -4.90 -18.18 -1.37
CA ALA A 49 -6.00 -18.86 -2.04
C ALA A 49 -5.51 -19.62 -3.28
N LYS A 50 -4.63 -19.02 -4.08
CA LYS A 50 -4.02 -19.66 -5.25
C LYS A 50 -3.16 -20.86 -4.87
N ILE A 51 -2.32 -20.73 -3.83
CA ILE A 51 -1.43 -21.82 -3.37
C ILE A 51 -2.23 -22.99 -2.80
N ASN A 52 -3.29 -22.70 -2.05
CA ASN A 52 -4.07 -23.70 -1.32
C ASN A 52 -5.37 -24.10 -2.05
N ASN A 53 -5.58 -23.70 -3.31
CA ASN A 53 -6.79 -23.97 -4.09
C ASN A 53 -8.10 -23.54 -3.39
N LYS A 54 -8.07 -22.51 -2.54
CA LYS A 54 -9.26 -21.95 -1.90
C LYS A 54 -10.16 -21.27 -2.95
N LYS A 55 -11.47 -21.28 -2.70
CA LYS A 55 -12.47 -20.72 -3.63
C LYS A 55 -13.09 -19.39 -3.15
N ASN A 56 -12.70 -18.91 -1.99
CA ASN A 56 -13.26 -17.72 -1.36
C ASN A 56 -12.19 -16.84 -0.73
N ILE A 57 -12.54 -15.56 -0.54
CA ILE A 57 -11.74 -14.53 0.13
C ILE A 57 -12.61 -13.75 1.10
N ASP A 58 -12.11 -13.50 2.32
CA ASP A 58 -12.80 -12.69 3.32
C ASP A 58 -12.44 -11.21 3.15
N ILE A 59 -13.48 -10.37 3.04
CA ILE A 59 -13.37 -8.91 2.90
C ILE A 59 -14.03 -8.24 4.11
N TRP A 60 -13.29 -7.39 4.80
CA TRP A 60 -13.81 -6.61 5.91
C TRP A 60 -14.77 -5.51 5.42
N GLY A 61 -15.97 -5.47 5.98
CA GLY A 61 -17.03 -4.58 5.55
C GLY A 61 -17.70 -5.07 4.27
N ASP A 62 -18.22 -4.13 3.49
CA ASP A 62 -18.91 -4.37 2.22
C ASP A 62 -18.01 -4.23 0.98
N GLY A 63 -16.74 -3.92 1.19
CA GLY A 63 -15.77 -3.73 0.13
C GLY A 63 -15.95 -2.47 -0.72
N LYS A 64 -16.91 -1.60 -0.38
CA LYS A 64 -17.23 -0.36 -1.12
C LYS A 64 -16.44 0.87 -0.65
N GLN A 65 -15.72 0.76 0.46
CA GLN A 65 -14.86 1.84 0.94
C GLN A 65 -13.72 2.09 -0.05
N THR A 66 -13.49 3.36 -0.40
CA THR A 66 -12.48 3.77 -1.37
C THR A 66 -11.23 4.33 -0.70
N ARG A 67 -10.08 4.04 -1.29
CA ARG A 67 -8.77 4.55 -0.89
C ARG A 67 -7.92 4.82 -2.12
N SER A 68 -6.94 5.69 -1.97
CA SER A 68 -5.80 5.74 -2.88
C SER A 68 -4.57 5.11 -2.23
N PHE A 69 -3.71 4.54 -3.04
CA PHE A 69 -2.51 3.85 -2.59
C PHE A 69 -1.31 4.30 -3.41
N LEU A 70 -0.21 4.63 -2.74
CA LEU A 70 1.03 5.06 -3.38
C LEU A 70 2.04 3.91 -3.39
N PHE A 71 2.59 3.59 -4.56
CA PHE A 71 3.64 2.59 -4.65
C PHE A 71 4.94 3.09 -4.02
N ILE A 72 5.71 2.17 -3.43
CA ILE A 72 6.88 2.52 -2.61
C ILE A 72 7.94 3.30 -3.39
N ASP A 73 8.19 2.97 -4.66
CA ASP A 73 9.21 3.63 -5.46
C ASP A 73 8.86 5.10 -5.72
N ASP A 74 7.60 5.41 -6.03
CA ASP A 74 7.11 6.79 -6.13
C ASP A 74 7.20 7.52 -4.77
N CYS A 75 6.92 6.81 -3.67
CA CYS A 75 7.07 7.39 -2.33
C CYS A 75 8.51 7.79 -2.05
N ILE A 76 9.48 6.95 -2.41
CA ILE A 76 10.91 7.22 -2.26
C ILE A 76 11.32 8.41 -3.14
N GLU A 77 10.93 8.39 -4.41
CA GLU A 77 11.25 9.47 -5.35
C GLU A 77 10.68 10.82 -4.87
N GLY A 78 9.39 10.84 -4.51
CA GLY A 78 8.74 12.05 -3.97
C GLY A 78 9.40 12.56 -2.69
N THR A 79 9.86 11.66 -1.82
CA THR A 79 10.60 12.00 -0.60
C THR A 79 11.94 12.65 -0.91
N ILE A 80 12.71 12.09 -1.84
CA ILE A 80 14.00 12.63 -2.27
C ILE A 80 13.81 14.01 -2.91
N LYS A 81 12.79 14.17 -3.77
CA LYS A 81 12.48 15.47 -4.38
C LYS A 81 12.08 16.52 -3.34
N LEU A 82 11.27 16.15 -2.35
CA LEU A 82 10.91 17.05 -1.25
C LEU A 82 12.15 17.43 -0.43
N PHE A 83 13.00 16.47 -0.09
CA PHE A 83 14.23 16.71 0.67
C PHE A 83 15.13 17.72 -0.03
N ASN A 84 15.32 17.58 -1.34
CA ASN A 84 16.16 18.46 -2.17
C ASN A 84 15.47 19.79 -2.58
N SER A 85 14.20 20.00 -2.21
CA SER A 85 13.46 21.22 -2.54
C SER A 85 13.63 22.30 -1.46
N ASN A 86 13.24 23.54 -1.79
CA ASN A 86 13.12 24.63 -0.81
C ASN A 86 11.73 24.69 -0.17
N CYS A 87 10.89 23.67 -0.33
CA CYS A 87 9.54 23.65 0.21
C CYS A 87 9.56 23.32 1.72
N ARG A 88 9.17 24.26 2.56
CA ARG A 88 9.07 24.09 4.02
C ARG A 88 7.65 23.75 4.47
N GLU A 89 6.66 23.96 3.62
CA GLU A 89 5.28 23.57 3.94
C GLU A 89 5.10 22.07 3.92
N PRO A 90 4.23 21.52 4.79
CA PRO A 90 3.86 20.11 4.73
C PRO A 90 3.24 19.75 3.37
N LEU A 91 3.78 18.74 2.71
CA LEU A 91 3.26 18.20 1.45
C LEU A 91 2.71 16.80 1.62
N ASN A 92 1.54 16.57 1.02
CA ASN A 92 1.06 15.20 0.83
C ASN A 92 1.92 14.52 -0.25
N ILE A 93 2.43 13.34 0.07
CA ILE A 93 3.06 12.43 -0.88
C ILE A 93 2.16 11.21 -0.99
N GLY A 94 1.37 11.13 -2.05
CA GLY A 94 0.30 10.15 -2.21
C GLY A 94 -0.13 10.02 -3.67
N SER A 95 -1.09 9.12 -3.88
CA SER A 95 -1.81 8.97 -5.15
C SER A 95 -3.24 9.50 -4.99
N ASP A 96 -3.81 10.05 -6.04
CA ASP A 96 -5.22 10.43 -6.15
C ASP A 96 -6.06 9.37 -6.88
N GLU A 97 -5.43 8.31 -7.40
CA GLU A 97 -6.10 7.17 -8.02
C GLU A 97 -6.93 6.41 -6.96
N GLN A 98 -8.22 6.68 -6.91
CA GLN A 98 -9.14 6.03 -5.97
C GLN A 98 -9.59 4.67 -6.47
N VAL A 99 -9.60 3.70 -5.57
CA VAL A 99 -10.08 2.34 -5.80
C VAL A 99 -10.89 1.85 -4.60
N SER A 100 -11.97 1.13 -4.83
CA SER A 100 -12.66 0.39 -3.77
C SER A 100 -11.88 -0.87 -3.40
N ILE A 101 -12.14 -1.42 -2.23
CA ILE A 101 -11.55 -2.71 -1.84
C ILE A 101 -12.00 -3.84 -2.78
N ASN A 102 -13.23 -3.77 -3.30
CA ASN A 102 -13.71 -4.73 -4.28
C ASN A 102 -12.91 -4.68 -5.59
N GLU A 103 -12.67 -3.48 -6.13
CA GLU A 103 -11.85 -3.29 -7.33
C GLU A 103 -10.40 -3.71 -7.09
N LEU A 104 -9.85 -3.45 -5.90
CA LEU A 104 -8.50 -3.91 -5.54
C LEU A 104 -8.41 -5.45 -5.56
N VAL A 105 -9.46 -6.15 -5.10
CA VAL A 105 -9.55 -7.61 -5.20
C VAL A 105 -9.65 -8.03 -6.66
N ASP A 106 -10.48 -7.37 -7.50
CA ASP A 106 -10.60 -7.69 -8.92
C ASP A 106 -9.26 -7.57 -9.66
N ILE A 107 -8.52 -6.50 -9.41
CA ILE A 107 -7.17 -6.28 -9.98
C ILE A 107 -6.25 -7.43 -9.57
N THR A 108 -6.22 -7.78 -8.28
CA THR A 108 -5.33 -8.83 -7.78
C THR A 108 -5.73 -10.21 -8.29
N GLU A 109 -7.02 -10.52 -8.39
CA GLU A 109 -7.54 -11.76 -8.99
C GLU A 109 -7.12 -11.89 -10.47
N LYS A 110 -7.22 -10.80 -11.24
CA LYS A 110 -6.78 -10.74 -12.65
C LYS A 110 -5.29 -11.06 -12.77
N ILE A 111 -4.45 -10.44 -11.94
CA ILE A 111 -3.00 -10.69 -11.89
C ILE A 111 -2.71 -12.16 -11.52
N ALA A 112 -3.42 -12.67 -10.53
CA ALA A 112 -3.27 -14.06 -10.08
C ALA A 112 -3.87 -15.10 -11.04
N SER A 113 -4.66 -14.68 -12.04
CA SER A 113 -5.41 -15.55 -12.94
C SER A 113 -6.34 -16.54 -12.20
N ILE A 114 -7.03 -16.06 -11.17
CA ILE A 114 -8.04 -16.81 -10.40
C ILE A 114 -9.27 -15.94 -10.14
N LYS A 115 -10.39 -16.59 -9.80
CA LYS A 115 -11.61 -15.91 -9.34
C LYS A 115 -12.06 -16.49 -8.01
N LEU A 116 -12.39 -15.62 -7.04
CA LEU A 116 -12.76 -15.99 -5.69
C LEU A 116 -14.15 -15.49 -5.34
N LYS A 117 -14.91 -16.30 -4.62
CA LYS A 117 -16.18 -15.86 -4.02
C LYS A 117 -15.85 -14.98 -2.82
N ARG A 118 -16.47 -13.80 -2.72
CA ARG A 118 -16.27 -12.83 -1.64
C ARG A 118 -17.18 -13.12 -0.46
N ASN A 119 -16.59 -13.25 0.72
CA ASN A 119 -17.27 -13.35 1.99
C ASN A 119 -17.14 -12.01 2.73
N TYR A 120 -18.22 -11.23 2.80
CA TYR A 120 -18.21 -9.92 3.44
C TYR A 120 -18.40 -10.03 4.95
N GLN A 121 -17.42 -9.54 5.71
CA GLN A 121 -17.41 -9.50 7.18
C GLN A 121 -17.94 -8.14 7.64
N LEU A 122 -19.27 -7.99 7.71
CA LEU A 122 -19.94 -6.72 7.96
C LEU A 122 -19.75 -6.18 9.38
N ASP A 123 -19.42 -7.05 10.33
CA ASP A 123 -19.11 -6.77 11.74
C ASP A 123 -17.72 -6.17 11.95
N LYS A 124 -16.83 -6.32 10.97
CA LYS A 124 -15.44 -5.84 11.06
C LYS A 124 -15.33 -4.34 10.78
N PRO A 125 -14.31 -3.66 11.38
CA PRO A 125 -14.10 -2.22 11.18
C PRO A 125 -13.94 -1.85 9.70
N LYS A 126 -14.72 -0.87 9.24
CA LYS A 126 -14.68 -0.36 7.85
C LYS A 126 -13.80 0.86 7.69
N GLY A 127 -13.55 1.57 8.79
CA GLY A 127 -12.89 2.88 8.75
C GLY A 127 -13.72 3.94 8.03
N VAL A 128 -13.11 5.02 7.54
CA VAL A 128 -13.79 6.07 6.77
C VAL A 128 -14.22 5.56 5.40
N ARG A 129 -15.34 6.09 4.86
CA ARG A 129 -15.93 5.61 3.60
C ARG A 129 -15.03 5.88 2.39
N GLY A 130 -14.39 7.05 2.32
CA GLY A 130 -13.48 7.43 1.24
C GLY A 130 -12.32 8.26 1.73
N ARG A 131 -11.15 8.04 1.18
CA ARG A 131 -9.95 8.85 1.45
C ARG A 131 -8.98 8.77 0.27
N SER A 132 -8.56 9.95 -0.23
CA SER A 132 -7.51 10.08 -1.24
C SER A 132 -6.53 11.19 -0.86
N SER A 133 -5.43 11.31 -1.58
CA SER A 133 -4.50 12.42 -1.47
C SER A 133 -4.92 13.57 -2.39
N ASN A 134 -4.82 14.80 -1.90
CA ASN A 134 -4.77 15.96 -2.79
C ASN A 134 -3.30 16.27 -3.08
N ASN A 135 -2.91 16.17 -4.34
CA ASN A 135 -1.52 16.28 -4.80
C ASN A 135 -1.17 17.63 -5.42
N GLU A 136 -2.10 18.59 -5.48
CA GLU A 136 -1.89 19.90 -6.14
C GLU A 136 -0.64 20.63 -5.62
N LYS A 137 -0.48 20.71 -4.30
CA LYS A 137 0.69 21.36 -3.70
C LYS A 137 1.98 20.61 -4.03
N MET A 138 1.96 19.28 -4.02
CA MET A 138 3.10 18.45 -4.38
C MET A 138 3.53 18.71 -5.82
N ILE A 139 2.61 18.63 -6.76
CA ILE A 139 2.87 18.88 -8.18
C ILE A 139 3.40 20.30 -8.40
N LYS A 140 2.78 21.29 -7.77
CA LYS A 140 3.18 22.71 -7.89
C LYS A 140 4.60 22.95 -7.39
N ASN A 141 4.95 22.42 -6.21
CA ASN A 141 6.22 22.73 -5.54
C ASN A 141 7.37 21.84 -6.03
N LEU A 142 7.11 20.57 -6.31
CA LEU A 142 8.14 19.61 -6.69
C LEU A 142 8.26 19.42 -8.21
N LYS A 143 7.31 19.97 -9.02
CA LYS A 143 7.21 19.73 -10.47
C LYS A 143 7.24 18.23 -10.80
N TRP A 144 6.61 17.45 -9.94
CA TRP A 144 6.62 15.99 -9.99
C TRP A 144 5.24 15.42 -9.63
N ASN A 145 4.92 14.27 -10.19
CA ASN A 145 3.76 13.45 -9.83
C ASN A 145 4.20 11.97 -9.80
N TYR A 146 3.44 11.14 -9.10
CA TYR A 146 3.67 9.69 -9.10
C TYR A 146 3.51 9.12 -10.52
N SER A 147 4.23 8.05 -10.83
CA SER A 147 4.30 7.43 -12.16
C SER A 147 3.67 6.04 -12.23
N PHE A 148 3.72 5.29 -11.12
CA PHE A 148 3.17 3.95 -11.06
C PHE A 148 1.63 3.97 -11.01
N LYS A 149 0.99 3.28 -11.97
CA LYS A 149 -0.43 2.94 -11.86
C LYS A 149 -0.63 1.88 -10.79
N LEU A 150 -1.81 1.89 -10.16
CA LEU A 150 -2.13 0.93 -9.09
C LEU A 150 -1.95 -0.52 -9.56
N GLU A 151 -2.43 -0.88 -10.77
CA GLU A 151 -2.33 -2.25 -11.31
C GLU A 151 -0.87 -2.73 -11.40
N ASP A 152 0.05 -1.87 -11.86
CA ASP A 152 1.47 -2.20 -11.99
C ASP A 152 2.12 -2.44 -10.62
N GLY A 153 1.89 -1.55 -9.66
CA GLY A 153 2.40 -1.71 -8.29
C GLY A 153 1.82 -2.93 -7.57
N ILE A 154 0.52 -3.24 -7.79
CA ILE A 154 -0.12 -4.46 -7.25
C ILE A 154 0.50 -5.71 -7.86
N LYS A 155 0.81 -5.71 -9.17
CA LYS A 155 1.48 -6.84 -9.83
C LYS A 155 2.82 -7.14 -9.18
N ILE A 156 3.69 -6.13 -9.03
CA ILE A 156 5.01 -6.28 -8.40
C ILE A 156 4.87 -6.79 -6.95
N THR A 157 3.95 -6.19 -6.19
CA THR A 157 3.71 -6.56 -4.78
C THR A 157 3.18 -7.99 -4.66
N PHE A 158 2.24 -8.39 -5.52
CA PHE A 158 1.67 -9.74 -5.54
C PHE A 158 2.73 -10.79 -5.89
N GLU A 159 3.52 -10.57 -6.93
CA GLU A 159 4.57 -11.50 -7.37
C GLU A 159 5.59 -11.74 -6.26
N TRP A 160 6.01 -10.66 -5.57
CA TRP A 160 6.90 -10.76 -4.43
C TRP A 160 6.27 -11.56 -3.28
N ILE A 161 5.06 -11.21 -2.81
CA ILE A 161 4.39 -11.92 -1.71
C ILE A 161 4.15 -13.40 -2.07
N TYR A 162 3.75 -13.68 -3.31
CA TYR A 162 3.52 -15.04 -3.77
C TYR A 162 4.79 -15.90 -3.73
N LYS A 163 5.94 -15.31 -4.08
CA LYS A 163 7.25 -15.96 -3.98
C LYS A 163 7.61 -16.26 -2.52
N GLU A 164 7.52 -15.27 -1.62
CA GLU A 164 7.80 -15.42 -0.19
C GLU A 164 6.96 -16.55 0.44
N LEU A 165 5.66 -16.59 0.15
CA LEU A 165 4.77 -17.63 0.67
C LEU A 165 5.11 -19.03 0.13
N LYS A 166 5.54 -19.17 -1.12
CA LYS A 166 5.98 -20.44 -1.68
C LYS A 166 7.26 -20.95 -1.02
N GLU A 167 8.22 -20.07 -0.81
CA GLU A 167 9.51 -20.41 -0.19
C GLU A 167 9.33 -20.83 1.26
N SER A 168 8.51 -20.11 2.05
CA SER A 168 8.15 -20.47 3.43
C SER A 168 7.50 -21.86 3.52
N ASN A 169 6.52 -22.14 2.65
CA ASN A 169 5.85 -23.44 2.61
C ASN A 169 6.80 -24.59 2.21
N SER A 170 7.79 -24.33 1.37
CA SER A 170 8.77 -25.31 0.94
C SER A 170 9.77 -25.63 2.07
N SER A 171 10.17 -24.63 2.85
CA SER A 171 11.06 -24.79 4.01
C SER A 171 10.38 -25.61 5.12
N THR A 172 9.12 -25.33 5.44
CA THR A 172 8.35 -26.07 6.44
C THR A 172 8.15 -27.54 6.05
N LYS A 173 7.91 -27.84 4.77
CA LYS A 173 7.79 -29.21 4.26
C LYS A 173 9.12 -29.99 4.29
N LYS A 174 10.26 -29.34 4.14
CA LYS A 174 11.57 -30.01 4.30
C LYS A 174 11.84 -30.41 5.75
N PHE A 175 11.49 -29.58 6.72
CA PHE A 175 11.63 -29.91 8.15
C PHE A 175 10.72 -31.08 8.59
N GLN A 176 9.49 -31.17 8.07
CA GLN A 176 8.56 -32.27 8.39
C GLN A 176 8.93 -33.62 7.75
N LYS A 177 9.80 -33.66 6.74
CA LYS A 177 10.26 -34.90 6.10
C LYS A 177 11.56 -35.45 6.70
N SER A 178 12.16 -34.75 7.65
CA SER A 178 13.40 -35.15 8.31
C SER A 178 13.20 -35.77 9.74
N TYR A 179 11.95 -36.20 10.07
CA TYR A 179 11.61 -36.97 11.26
C TYR A 179 10.83 -38.23 10.93
#